data_3b014e016a0a2c385377d8ad2a0db6ce
#
_entry.id   3b014e016a0a2c385377d8ad2a0db6ce
#
_cell.length_a   1.000
_cell.length_b   1.000
_cell.length_c   1.000
_cell.angle_alpha   90.00
_cell.angle_beta   90.00
_cell.angle_gamma   90.00
#
_symmetry.space_group_name_H-M   'P 1'
#
loop_
_entity.id
_entity.type
_entity.pdbx_description
1 polymer ?
#
loop_
_entity_poly.entity_id
_entity_poly.type
_entity_poly.pdbx_seq_one_letter_code
_entity_poly.pdbx_strand_id
1 'polypeptide(L)'
;MCADKFAPDANTQVVKAGAIPDGWQGLDIGPETVKLYCDAVADAGTVIWNGPMGVFEFPAFAKGTEAVAEALSKTSAITIIGGGDSAAAVQQLGYADKMTHISTGGGASLEFMEGKELPGVACLLDK
;
A
#
# COMPACT_ATOMS: atom_id res chain seq x y z
N MET A 1 -3.33 -14.22 0.56
CA MET A 1 -4.58 -14.42 1.33
C MET A 1 -5.76 -14.26 0.39
N CYS A 2 -6.60 -15.26 0.27
CA CYS A 2 -7.83 -15.19 -0.52
C CYS A 2 -9.04 -15.58 0.34
N ALA A 3 -10.23 -15.18 -0.14
CA ALA A 3 -11.49 -15.41 0.53
C ALA A 3 -12.58 -15.87 -0.45
N ASP A 4 -13.57 -16.59 0.06
CA ASP A 4 -14.70 -17.11 -0.72
C ASP A 4 -15.75 -16.03 -1.07
N LYS A 5 -15.73 -14.90 -0.38
CA LYS A 5 -16.62 -13.75 -0.62
C LYS A 5 -15.96 -12.45 -0.16
N PHE A 6 -16.42 -11.32 -0.68
CA PHE A 6 -16.01 -9.99 -0.22
C PHE A 6 -16.83 -9.58 1.01
N ALA A 7 -16.42 -10.07 2.19
CA ALA A 7 -17.11 -9.78 3.46
C ALA A 7 -16.13 -9.93 4.64
N PRO A 8 -16.35 -9.19 5.74
CA PRO A 8 -15.45 -9.25 6.90
C PRO A 8 -15.45 -10.62 7.61
N ASP A 9 -16.50 -11.43 7.40
CA ASP A 9 -16.70 -12.77 7.96
C ASP A 9 -16.44 -13.90 6.95
N ALA A 10 -15.79 -13.60 5.82
CA ALA A 10 -15.49 -14.58 4.79
C ALA A 10 -14.56 -15.69 5.28
N ASN A 11 -14.70 -16.90 4.73
CA ASN A 11 -13.70 -17.93 4.90
C ASN A 11 -12.42 -17.54 4.17
N THR A 12 -11.28 -17.74 4.80
CA THR A 12 -9.98 -17.30 4.27
C THR A 12 -9.00 -18.46 4.15
N GLN A 13 -8.11 -18.38 3.16
CA GLN A 13 -6.98 -19.28 3.05
C GLN A 13 -5.76 -18.58 2.44
N VAL A 14 -4.57 -19.06 2.80
CA VAL A 14 -3.31 -18.65 2.16
C VAL A 14 -3.00 -19.62 1.05
N VAL A 15 -2.77 -19.08 -0.15
CA VAL A 15 -2.43 -19.86 -1.33
C VAL A 15 -1.18 -19.28 -2.00
N LYS A 16 -0.51 -20.06 -2.83
CA LYS A 16 0.58 -19.55 -3.68
C LYS A 16 0.04 -18.56 -4.71
N ALA A 17 0.88 -17.62 -5.13
CA ALA A 17 0.52 -16.69 -6.21
C ALA A 17 0.13 -17.47 -7.47
N GLY A 18 -0.98 -17.09 -8.10
CA GLY A 18 -1.53 -17.78 -9.26
C GLY A 18 -2.35 -19.04 -8.96
N ALA A 19 -2.51 -19.43 -7.70
CA ALA A 19 -3.25 -20.63 -7.29
C ALA A 19 -4.54 -20.29 -6.49
N ILE A 20 -5.14 -19.14 -6.77
CA ILE A 20 -6.43 -18.77 -6.17
C ILE A 20 -7.50 -19.70 -6.75
N PRO A 21 -8.28 -20.43 -5.92
CA PRO A 21 -9.33 -21.33 -6.41
C PRO A 21 -10.44 -20.59 -7.15
N ASP A 22 -11.12 -21.29 -8.05
CA ASP A 22 -12.28 -20.75 -8.75
C ASP A 22 -13.34 -20.27 -7.75
N GLY A 23 -13.91 -19.10 -7.98
CA GLY A 23 -14.90 -18.46 -7.10
C GLY A 23 -14.31 -17.76 -5.87
N TRP A 24 -12.98 -17.83 -5.66
CA TRP A 24 -12.29 -17.10 -4.59
C TRP A 24 -11.64 -15.81 -5.10
N GLN A 25 -11.42 -14.87 -4.20
CA GLN A 25 -10.85 -13.55 -4.50
C GLN A 25 -9.60 -13.30 -3.63
N GLY A 26 -8.57 -12.70 -4.22
CA GLY A 26 -7.42 -12.21 -3.45
C GLY A 26 -7.80 -10.92 -2.72
N LEU A 27 -7.79 -10.92 -1.39
CA LEU A 27 -8.20 -9.77 -0.58
C LEU A 27 -7.08 -9.20 0.30
N ASP A 28 -5.97 -9.90 0.46
CA ASP A 28 -4.75 -9.39 1.11
C ASP A 28 -3.54 -10.21 0.66
N ILE A 29 -2.35 -9.74 0.97
CA ILE A 29 -1.12 -10.51 0.83
C ILE A 29 -0.99 -11.54 1.96
N GLY A 30 -0.31 -12.65 1.68
CA GLY A 30 -0.04 -13.68 2.68
C GLY A 30 1.22 -13.40 3.52
N PRO A 31 1.47 -14.19 4.58
CA PRO A 31 2.58 -13.95 5.50
C PRO A 31 3.96 -14.03 4.86
N GLU A 32 4.15 -14.91 3.87
CA GLU A 32 5.42 -15.00 3.13
C GLU A 32 5.69 -13.73 2.31
N THR A 33 4.65 -13.19 1.66
CA THR A 33 4.75 -11.94 0.90
C THR A 33 4.97 -10.75 1.83
N VAL A 34 4.29 -10.72 2.99
CA VAL A 34 4.53 -9.70 4.04
C VAL A 34 6.01 -9.68 4.42
N LYS A 35 6.58 -10.85 4.74
CA LYS A 35 7.99 -10.93 5.09
C LYS A 35 8.89 -10.39 3.98
N LEU A 36 8.65 -10.82 2.75
CA LEU A 36 9.44 -10.40 1.59
C LEU A 36 9.42 -8.88 1.40
N TYR A 37 8.25 -8.26 1.53
CA TYR A 37 8.11 -6.80 1.37
C TYR A 37 8.71 -6.04 2.55
N CYS A 38 8.54 -6.52 3.78
CA CYS A 38 9.17 -5.90 4.95
C CYS A 38 10.70 -5.97 4.88
N ASP A 39 11.27 -7.08 4.42
CA ASP A 39 12.71 -7.24 4.21
C ASP A 39 13.21 -6.22 3.14
N ALA A 40 12.48 -6.08 2.03
CA ALA A 40 12.82 -5.11 0.98
C ALA A 40 12.74 -3.65 1.47
N VAL A 41 11.75 -3.32 2.28
CA VAL A 41 11.61 -1.99 2.90
C VAL A 41 12.78 -1.69 3.85
N ALA A 42 13.24 -2.68 4.61
CA ALA A 42 14.33 -2.51 5.57
C ALA A 42 15.65 -2.08 4.89
N ASP A 43 15.91 -2.55 3.68
CA ASP A 43 17.14 -2.27 2.92
C ASP A 43 17.00 -1.06 1.97
N ALA A 44 15.81 -0.46 1.88
CA ALA A 44 15.55 0.62 0.95
C ALA A 44 16.10 1.97 1.44
N GLY A 45 16.56 2.81 0.51
CA GLY A 45 16.88 4.22 0.77
C GLY A 45 15.67 5.14 0.62
N THR A 46 14.76 4.81 -0.30
CA THR A 46 13.49 5.52 -0.53
C THR A 46 12.41 4.51 -0.86
N VAL A 47 11.26 4.66 -0.24
CA VAL A 47 10.08 3.83 -0.51
C VAL A 47 8.91 4.71 -0.94
N ILE A 48 8.30 4.35 -2.05
CA ILE A 48 7.05 4.95 -2.51
C ILE A 48 5.97 3.88 -2.42
N TRP A 49 4.98 4.13 -1.59
CA TRP A 49 3.86 3.22 -1.37
C TRP A 49 2.57 3.83 -1.93
N ASN A 50 2.05 3.25 -3.00
CA ASN A 50 0.87 3.74 -3.70
C ASN A 50 -0.16 2.62 -3.88
N GLY A 51 -1.03 2.47 -2.92
CA GLY A 51 -2.08 1.47 -2.81
C GLY A 51 -1.88 0.54 -1.61
N PRO A 52 -2.91 0.31 -0.78
CA PRO A 52 -2.87 -0.67 0.29
C PRO A 52 -2.62 -2.08 -0.25
N MET A 53 -2.11 -2.97 0.60
CA MET A 53 -1.81 -4.36 0.22
C MET A 53 -3.05 -5.22 0.07
N GLY A 54 -4.11 -4.90 0.81
CA GLY A 54 -5.36 -5.62 0.86
C GLY A 54 -6.53 -4.72 1.24
N VAL A 55 -7.67 -5.33 1.51
CA VAL A 55 -8.90 -4.64 1.93
C VAL A 55 -8.76 -4.26 3.40
N PHE A 56 -8.05 -3.17 3.66
CA PHE A 56 -7.68 -2.74 5.01
C PHE A 56 -8.88 -2.29 5.87
N GLU A 57 -10.02 -2.03 5.26
CA GLU A 57 -11.28 -1.72 5.95
C GLU A 57 -11.84 -2.93 6.72
N PHE A 58 -11.45 -4.13 6.34
CA PHE A 58 -11.83 -5.35 7.04
C PHE A 58 -10.64 -5.87 7.85
N PRO A 59 -10.75 -6.00 9.18
CA PRO A 59 -9.63 -6.45 10.03
C PRO A 59 -9.00 -7.77 9.59
N ALA A 60 -9.79 -8.67 8.99
CA ALA A 60 -9.29 -9.94 8.48
C ALA A 60 -8.29 -9.79 7.32
N PHE A 61 -8.38 -8.70 6.54
CA PHE A 61 -7.59 -8.42 5.34
C PHE A 61 -6.73 -7.15 5.45
N ALA A 62 -6.59 -6.60 6.65
CA ALA A 62 -5.78 -5.43 6.93
C ALA A 62 -4.32 -5.77 7.29
N LYS A 63 -4.02 -7.03 7.58
CA LYS A 63 -2.73 -7.46 8.15
C LYS A 63 -1.54 -7.17 7.24
N GLY A 64 -1.70 -7.33 5.94
CA GLY A 64 -0.66 -7.02 4.96
C GLY A 64 -0.35 -5.52 4.93
N THR A 65 -1.39 -4.71 4.89
CA THR A 65 -1.28 -3.25 4.91
C THR A 65 -0.66 -2.76 6.21
N GLU A 66 -1.10 -3.29 7.36
CA GLU A 66 -0.57 -2.95 8.68
C GLU A 66 0.92 -3.30 8.79
N ALA A 67 1.32 -4.50 8.38
CA ALA A 67 2.70 -4.94 8.45
C ALA A 67 3.64 -4.07 7.60
N VAL A 68 3.22 -3.68 6.39
CA VAL A 68 3.99 -2.78 5.54
C VAL A 68 4.05 -1.38 6.14
N ALA A 69 2.95 -0.83 6.66
CA ALA A 69 2.93 0.45 7.35
C ALA A 69 3.87 0.46 8.57
N GLU A 70 3.86 -0.62 9.36
CA GLU A 70 4.76 -0.79 10.49
C GLU A 70 6.23 -0.84 10.05
N ALA A 71 6.56 -1.58 8.99
CA ALA A 71 7.92 -1.63 8.43
C ALA A 71 8.38 -0.25 7.97
N LEU A 72 7.52 0.50 7.26
CA LEU A 72 7.78 1.88 6.85
C LEU A 72 8.01 2.82 8.03
N SER A 73 7.32 2.61 9.14
CA SER A 73 7.48 3.44 10.35
C SER A 73 8.80 3.22 11.08
N LYS A 74 9.48 2.10 10.81
CA LYS A 74 10.74 1.69 11.48
C LYS A 74 11.98 1.88 10.62
N THR A 75 11.81 2.06 9.31
CA THR A 75 12.94 2.23 8.38
C THR A 75 13.54 3.63 8.50
N SER A 76 14.82 3.76 8.16
CA SER A 76 15.49 5.05 7.97
C SER A 76 15.30 5.62 6.56
N ALA A 77 14.62 4.91 5.68
CA ALA A 77 14.33 5.35 4.32
C ALA A 77 13.44 6.59 4.27
N ILE A 78 13.52 7.33 3.18
CA ILE A 78 12.51 8.34 2.85
C ILE A 78 11.22 7.59 2.46
N THR A 79 10.13 7.84 3.17
CA THR A 79 8.84 7.16 2.96
C THR A 79 7.81 8.12 2.39
N ILE A 80 7.36 7.83 1.17
CA ILE A 80 6.38 8.63 0.44
C ILE A 80 5.13 7.78 0.25
N ILE A 81 4.01 8.27 0.78
CA ILE A 81 2.70 7.63 0.62
C ILE A 81 1.97 8.34 -0.51
N GLY A 82 1.53 7.59 -1.51
CA GLY A 82 0.77 8.10 -2.66
C GLY A 82 -0.63 7.52 -2.73
N GLY A 83 -1.59 8.37 -3.02
CA GLY A 83 -2.99 8.00 -3.19
C GLY A 83 -3.85 8.12 -1.94
N GLY A 84 -5.14 8.38 -2.16
CA GLY A 84 -6.11 8.61 -1.09
C GLY A 84 -6.28 7.40 -0.17
N ASP A 85 -6.37 6.19 -0.74
CA ASP A 85 -6.55 4.96 0.04
C ASP A 85 -5.33 4.64 0.90
N SER A 86 -4.11 4.83 0.37
CA SER A 86 -2.88 4.65 1.15
C SER A 86 -2.78 5.67 2.28
N ALA A 87 -3.14 6.94 2.00
CA ALA A 87 -3.16 7.99 3.00
C ALA A 87 -4.18 7.67 4.11
N ALA A 88 -5.38 7.20 3.74
CA ALA A 88 -6.41 6.77 4.69
C ALA A 88 -5.94 5.58 5.53
N ALA A 89 -5.30 4.58 4.90
CA ALA A 89 -4.80 3.39 5.58
C ALA A 89 -3.75 3.75 6.65
N VAL A 90 -2.71 4.54 6.32
CA VAL A 90 -1.67 4.92 7.29
C VAL A 90 -2.23 5.80 8.42
N GLN A 91 -3.25 6.60 8.12
CA GLN A 91 -3.92 7.43 9.13
C GLN A 91 -4.77 6.59 10.06
N GLN A 92 -5.59 5.68 9.53
CA GLN A 92 -6.43 4.77 10.31
C GLN A 92 -5.60 3.85 11.20
N LEU A 93 -4.47 3.37 10.70
CA LEU A 93 -3.55 2.48 11.43
C LEU A 93 -2.62 3.23 12.40
N GLY A 94 -2.63 4.58 12.42
CA GLY A 94 -1.85 5.39 13.35
C GLY A 94 -0.37 5.55 13.00
N TYR A 95 0.01 5.36 11.74
CA TYR A 95 1.39 5.49 11.26
C TYR A 95 1.66 6.78 10.46
N ALA A 96 0.66 7.64 10.26
CA ALA A 96 0.80 8.84 9.42
C ALA A 96 1.96 9.76 9.83
N ASP A 97 2.12 10.00 11.14
CA ASP A 97 3.19 10.85 11.69
C ASP A 97 4.60 10.26 11.53
N LYS A 98 4.70 9.00 11.14
CA LYS A 98 5.97 8.29 10.90
C LYS A 98 6.41 8.33 9.44
N MET A 99 5.56 8.81 8.54
CA MET A 99 5.84 8.90 7.12
C MET A 99 6.52 10.23 6.80
N THR A 100 7.50 10.21 5.88
CA THR A 100 8.21 11.44 5.47
C THR A 100 7.29 12.38 4.70
N HIS A 101 6.44 11.83 3.81
CA HIS A 101 5.48 12.62 3.04
C HIS A 101 4.24 11.79 2.70
N ILE A 102 3.07 12.42 2.78
CA ILE A 102 1.79 11.82 2.39
C ILE A 102 1.16 12.70 1.29
N SER A 103 0.95 12.10 0.12
CA SER A 103 0.26 12.71 -1.01
C SER A 103 -1.05 11.99 -1.29
N THR A 104 -2.13 12.75 -1.41
CA THR A 104 -3.43 12.22 -1.84
C THR A 104 -3.52 11.99 -3.35
N GLY A 105 -2.56 12.53 -4.11
CA GLY A 105 -2.47 12.38 -5.57
C GLY A 105 -1.77 11.09 -5.97
N GLY A 106 -2.49 9.97 -6.11
CA GLY A 106 -1.92 8.68 -6.50
C GLY A 106 -1.41 8.66 -7.94
N GLY A 107 -2.30 8.82 -8.92
CA GLY A 107 -1.97 8.79 -10.34
C GLY A 107 -0.98 9.87 -10.77
N ALA A 108 -1.20 11.11 -10.33
CA ALA A 108 -0.29 12.22 -10.61
C ALA A 108 1.12 12.00 -10.02
N SER A 109 1.22 11.40 -8.84
CA SER A 109 2.52 11.05 -8.24
C SER A 109 3.26 10.01 -9.07
N LEU A 110 2.56 8.99 -9.60
CA LEU A 110 3.14 7.98 -10.49
C LEU A 110 3.58 8.59 -11.82
N GLU A 111 2.75 9.41 -12.44
CA GLU A 111 3.09 10.11 -13.69
C GLU A 111 4.29 11.04 -13.53
N PHE A 112 4.38 11.74 -12.39
CA PHE A 112 5.54 12.57 -12.06
C PHE A 112 6.83 11.73 -11.98
N MET A 113 6.78 10.57 -11.36
CA MET A 113 7.94 9.67 -11.27
C MET A 113 8.31 9.04 -12.61
N GLU A 114 7.35 8.86 -13.51
CA GLU A 114 7.60 8.45 -14.91
C GLU A 114 8.24 9.57 -15.75
N GLY A 115 8.41 10.77 -15.21
CA GLY A 115 8.94 11.93 -15.91
C GLY A 115 7.94 12.60 -16.85
N LYS A 116 6.66 12.33 -16.67
CA LYS A 116 5.58 12.95 -17.47
C LYS A 116 5.30 14.37 -16.98
N GLU A 117 4.95 15.24 -17.91
CA GLU A 117 4.46 16.57 -17.60
C GLU A 117 3.08 16.47 -16.95
N LEU A 118 2.93 17.17 -15.81
CA LEU A 118 1.65 17.24 -15.09
C LEU A 118 0.88 18.50 -15.53
N PRO A 119 -0.28 18.37 -16.20
CA PRO A 119 -1.04 19.51 -16.72
C PRO A 119 -1.39 20.56 -15.66
N GLY A 120 -1.71 20.11 -14.43
CA GLY A 120 -2.02 21.00 -13.32
C GLY A 120 -0.84 21.84 -12.82
N VAL A 121 0.40 21.40 -13.09
CA VAL A 121 1.62 22.15 -12.77
C VAL A 121 2.10 22.94 -13.98
N ALA A 122 2.06 22.32 -15.17
CA ALA A 122 2.55 22.93 -16.42
C ALA A 122 1.77 24.19 -16.84
N CYS A 123 0.51 24.31 -16.42
CA CYS A 123 -0.29 25.50 -16.68
C CYS A 123 0.04 26.70 -15.79
N LEU A 124 0.86 26.51 -14.73
CA LEU A 124 1.28 27.60 -13.86
C LEU A 124 2.41 28.40 -14.52
N LEU A 125 2.36 29.71 -14.38
CA LEU A 125 3.42 30.61 -14.84
C LEU A 125 4.50 30.74 -13.77
N ASP A 126 5.75 30.79 -14.21
CA ASP A 126 6.86 31.16 -13.36
C ASP A 126 6.68 32.61 -12.86
N LYS A 127 7.06 32.87 -11.61
CA LYS A 127 7.04 34.22 -11.04
C LYS A 127 8.28 35.01 -11.47
#